data_c5d9dab9b9665c0d1db4430cebc09376
#
_entry.id   c5d9dab9b9665c0d1db4430cebc09376
#
_cell.length_a   1.000
_cell.length_b   1.000
_cell.length_c   1.000
_cell.angle_alpha   90.00
_cell.angle_beta   90.00
_cell.angle_gamma   90.00
#
_symmetry.space_group_name_H-M   'P 1'
#
loop_
_entity.id
_entity.type
_entity.pdbx_description
1 polymer ?
#
loop_
_entity_poly.entity_id
_entity_poly.type
_entity_poly.pdbx_seq_one_letter_code
_entity_poly.pdbx_strand_id
1 'polypeptide(L)'
;MSAPNKNYDPKAAASLAADEVARVLAEALAAVAAAGTLDELKAARIAHEGDRAPLSLASAEIGGLPPEARADAGRRVGAARGQLREALRDRQKDLEAERDRQVLVTEAVDVTLPGGRTLAGARHPVTTLADRLSDVFVAMGYEVAEGPEAEAEWYNFDALNIPPDHPAREMQDTIFIEGKDGAKSGMVLRTHTSPVQIRSMLSRPLPLYVVSPGRTYRHDPLDATHSPMFHQIEGLAVDEGLTMADLRGAIQAFVDAMFGVGLRTRFRTDYFPFTEPSGDVSMECHICRGASLKPGGDPCRVCRSQGWIEIAGCGMVNPRVLVACGIDPDRYSGFAFGLGIERSLVIAHGLTEIRDAVEGDVRFSRAFGMEI
;
A
#
# COMPACT_ATOMS: atom_id res chain seq x y z
N MET A 1 -22.02 -4.50 -45.66
CA MET A 1 -22.17 -3.26 -46.42
C MET A 1 -23.24 -2.42 -45.75
N SER A 2 -22.85 -1.42 -44.96
CA SER A 2 -23.79 -0.50 -44.31
C SER A 2 -24.35 0.43 -45.35
N ALA A 3 -25.70 0.61 -45.37
CA ALA A 3 -26.38 1.52 -46.26
C ALA A 3 -25.85 2.95 -46.09
N PRO A 4 -25.73 3.75 -47.15
CA PRO A 4 -25.27 5.12 -47.04
C PRO A 4 -26.27 5.91 -46.20
N ASN A 5 -25.73 6.57 -45.16
CA ASN A 5 -26.49 7.40 -44.26
C ASN A 5 -27.13 8.56 -45.03
N LYS A 6 -28.49 8.60 -45.11
CA LYS A 6 -29.24 9.59 -45.87
C LYS A 6 -29.28 10.98 -45.23
N ASN A 7 -28.74 11.12 -44.01
CA ASN A 7 -28.65 12.41 -43.27
C ASN A 7 -27.17 12.85 -43.19
N TYR A 8 -26.67 13.33 -44.33
CA TYR A 8 -25.39 13.99 -44.37
C TYR A 8 -25.48 15.35 -43.65
N ASP A 9 -24.78 15.50 -42.53
CA ASP A 9 -24.64 16.76 -41.83
C ASP A 9 -23.48 17.56 -42.46
N PRO A 10 -23.74 18.76 -43.08
CA PRO A 10 -22.69 19.59 -43.63
C PRO A 10 -21.63 20.05 -42.63
N LYS A 11 -21.95 20.03 -41.31
CA LYS A 11 -20.98 20.32 -40.25
C LYS A 11 -19.98 19.19 -40.04
N ALA A 12 -20.36 17.96 -40.25
CA ALA A 12 -19.45 16.82 -40.24
C ALA A 12 -18.43 16.87 -41.39
N ALA A 13 -18.78 17.51 -42.51
CA ALA A 13 -17.87 17.72 -43.62
C ALA A 13 -16.85 18.83 -43.37
N ALA A 14 -17.15 19.76 -42.48
CA ALA A 14 -16.23 20.88 -42.19
C ALA A 14 -14.94 20.39 -41.53
N SER A 15 -15.00 19.37 -40.66
CA SER A 15 -13.82 18.76 -39.99
C SER A 15 -12.89 18.03 -40.97
N LEU A 16 -13.41 17.65 -42.17
CA LEU A 16 -12.68 16.95 -43.21
C LEU A 16 -12.26 17.89 -44.37
N ALA A 17 -12.59 19.19 -44.29
CA ALA A 17 -12.14 20.19 -45.23
C ALA A 17 -10.60 20.33 -45.22
N ALA A 18 -10.02 20.63 -46.38
CA ALA A 18 -8.58 20.65 -46.53
C ALA A 18 -7.91 21.71 -45.66
N ASP A 19 -8.52 22.86 -45.54
CA ASP A 19 -8.08 23.99 -44.69
C ASP A 19 -8.18 23.67 -43.19
N GLU A 20 -9.27 23.00 -42.78
CA GLU A 20 -9.45 22.59 -41.37
C GLU A 20 -8.48 21.49 -40.95
N VAL A 21 -8.27 20.47 -41.78
CA VAL A 21 -7.27 19.42 -41.52
C VAL A 21 -5.85 20.03 -41.44
N ALA A 22 -5.55 20.99 -42.32
CA ALA A 22 -4.25 21.69 -42.29
C ALA A 22 -4.10 22.56 -41.04
N ARG A 23 -5.16 23.26 -40.60
CA ARG A 23 -5.15 24.06 -39.39
C ARG A 23 -4.90 23.20 -38.13
N VAL A 24 -5.66 22.12 -37.99
CA VAL A 24 -5.52 21.18 -36.87
C VAL A 24 -4.14 20.52 -36.85
N LEU A 25 -3.61 20.16 -38.01
CA LEU A 25 -2.25 19.64 -38.11
C LEU A 25 -1.22 20.67 -37.68
N ALA A 26 -1.36 21.92 -38.14
CA ALA A 26 -0.43 23.00 -37.75
C ALA A 26 -0.44 23.25 -36.23
N GLU A 27 -1.59 23.27 -35.58
CA GLU A 27 -1.73 23.38 -34.14
C GLU A 27 -1.06 22.20 -33.42
N ALA A 28 -1.28 20.98 -33.90
CA ALA A 28 -0.66 19.78 -33.32
C ALA A 28 0.87 19.81 -33.45
N LEU A 29 1.38 20.18 -34.64
CA LEU A 29 2.84 20.30 -34.87
C LEU A 29 3.47 21.39 -34.01
N ALA A 30 2.78 22.51 -33.83
CA ALA A 30 3.23 23.59 -32.96
C ALA A 30 3.30 23.14 -31.49
N ALA A 31 2.30 22.40 -31.01
CA ALA A 31 2.29 21.84 -29.66
C ALA A 31 3.43 20.82 -29.45
N VAL A 32 3.69 19.96 -30.44
CA VAL A 32 4.82 19.01 -30.40
C VAL A 32 6.16 19.75 -30.39
N ALA A 33 6.33 20.79 -31.20
CA ALA A 33 7.56 21.55 -31.26
C ALA A 33 7.81 22.36 -29.97
N ALA A 34 6.76 22.85 -29.34
CA ALA A 34 6.84 23.61 -28.08
C ALA A 34 7.14 22.75 -26.85
N ALA A 35 6.90 21.44 -26.91
CA ALA A 35 7.17 20.53 -25.79
C ALA A 35 8.67 20.52 -25.45
N GLY A 36 9.03 21.00 -24.28
CA GLY A 36 10.41 21.06 -23.76
C GLY A 36 10.82 19.85 -22.92
N THR A 37 9.84 19.01 -22.53
CA THR A 37 10.06 17.83 -21.72
C THR A 37 9.30 16.62 -22.29
N LEU A 38 9.73 15.40 -21.88
CA LEU A 38 9.01 14.16 -22.27
C LEU A 38 7.57 14.12 -21.74
N ASP A 39 7.30 14.71 -20.58
CA ASP A 39 5.96 14.79 -20.01
C ASP A 39 5.06 15.75 -20.79
N GLU A 40 5.61 16.92 -21.20
CA GLU A 40 4.89 17.84 -22.08
C GLU A 40 4.62 17.22 -23.45
N LEU A 41 5.57 16.50 -24.02
CA LEU A 41 5.39 15.76 -25.26
C LEU A 41 4.31 14.68 -25.13
N LYS A 42 4.26 13.98 -24.00
CA LYS A 42 3.21 13.02 -23.69
C LYS A 42 1.83 13.67 -23.61
N ALA A 43 1.75 14.86 -23.00
CA ALA A 43 0.51 15.62 -22.95
C ALA A 43 0.06 16.06 -24.36
N ALA A 44 0.99 16.56 -25.19
CA ALA A 44 0.72 16.93 -26.59
C ALA A 44 0.26 15.71 -27.40
N ARG A 45 0.87 14.53 -27.21
CA ARG A 45 0.45 13.29 -27.85
C ARG A 45 -0.98 12.93 -27.48
N ILE A 46 -1.34 12.98 -26.19
CA ILE A 46 -2.72 12.68 -25.74
C ILE A 46 -3.72 13.65 -26.36
N ALA A 47 -3.39 14.94 -26.41
CA ALA A 47 -4.27 15.98 -26.91
C ALA A 47 -4.48 15.89 -28.43
N HIS A 48 -3.45 15.51 -29.22
CA HIS A 48 -3.49 15.62 -30.68
C HIS A 48 -3.46 14.27 -31.44
N GLU A 49 -3.06 13.17 -30.80
CA GLU A 49 -3.06 11.81 -31.38
C GLU A 49 -4.01 10.85 -30.65
N GLY A 50 -4.48 11.18 -29.43
CA GLY A 50 -5.40 10.36 -28.66
C GLY A 50 -6.74 10.14 -29.39
N ASP A 51 -7.56 9.19 -28.88
CA ASP A 51 -8.84 8.79 -29.52
C ASP A 51 -9.83 9.93 -29.67
N ARG A 52 -9.78 10.93 -28.82
CA ARG A 52 -10.62 12.12 -28.83
C ARG A 52 -9.97 13.32 -29.53
N ALA A 53 -8.78 13.16 -30.07
CA ALA A 53 -8.08 14.21 -30.78
C ALA A 53 -8.79 14.57 -32.10
N PRO A 54 -8.77 15.84 -32.56
CA PRO A 54 -9.49 16.28 -33.77
C PRO A 54 -9.19 15.43 -35.00
N LEU A 55 -7.92 15.08 -35.27
CA LEU A 55 -7.54 14.23 -36.41
C LEU A 55 -8.04 12.78 -36.27
N SER A 56 -8.17 12.28 -35.04
CA SER A 56 -8.71 10.93 -34.79
C SER A 56 -10.21 10.91 -34.97
N LEU A 57 -10.92 11.95 -34.53
CA LEU A 57 -12.35 12.12 -34.76
C LEU A 57 -12.64 12.33 -36.25
N ALA A 58 -11.89 13.18 -36.96
CA ALA A 58 -11.97 13.35 -38.38
C ALA A 58 -11.78 12.02 -39.13
N SER A 59 -10.82 11.20 -38.69
CA SER A 59 -10.62 9.87 -39.28
C SER A 59 -11.82 8.93 -39.12
N ALA A 60 -12.52 9.00 -37.98
CA ALA A 60 -13.74 8.21 -37.75
C ALA A 60 -14.91 8.66 -38.62
N GLU A 61 -14.99 9.95 -38.94
CA GLU A 61 -16.08 10.52 -39.78
C GLU A 61 -15.97 10.17 -41.26
N ILE A 62 -14.79 9.77 -41.77
CA ILE A 62 -14.56 9.41 -43.18
C ILE A 62 -15.58 8.33 -43.66
N GLY A 63 -15.92 7.39 -42.75
CA GLY A 63 -16.89 6.33 -43.08
C GLY A 63 -18.30 6.82 -43.45
N GLY A 64 -18.68 8.03 -42.98
CA GLY A 64 -19.96 8.67 -43.27
C GLY A 64 -20.02 9.38 -44.62
N LEU A 65 -18.89 9.63 -45.29
CA LEU A 65 -18.83 10.33 -46.57
C LEU A 65 -19.37 9.49 -47.76
N PRO A 66 -19.84 10.12 -48.84
CA PRO A 66 -20.09 9.46 -50.12
C PRO A 66 -18.81 8.77 -50.65
N PRO A 67 -18.93 7.62 -51.37
CA PRO A 67 -17.77 6.84 -51.84
C PRO A 67 -16.73 7.65 -52.61
N GLU A 68 -17.13 8.62 -53.37
CA GLU A 68 -16.28 9.49 -54.20
C GLU A 68 -15.38 10.40 -53.35
N ALA A 69 -15.88 10.89 -52.20
CA ALA A 69 -15.15 11.77 -51.29
C ALA A 69 -14.25 11.04 -50.28
N ARG A 70 -14.51 9.76 -50.00
CA ARG A 70 -13.77 8.97 -49.00
C ARG A 70 -12.28 8.84 -49.30
N ALA A 71 -11.94 8.56 -50.56
CA ALA A 71 -10.54 8.34 -50.95
C ALA A 71 -9.68 9.59 -50.78
N ASP A 72 -10.23 10.74 -51.12
CA ASP A 72 -9.51 12.01 -50.99
C ASP A 72 -9.40 12.49 -49.51
N ALA A 73 -10.50 12.44 -48.76
CA ALA A 73 -10.49 12.73 -47.32
C ALA A 73 -9.56 11.76 -46.56
N GLY A 74 -9.60 10.47 -46.88
CA GLY A 74 -8.71 9.46 -46.28
C GLY A 74 -7.24 9.72 -46.54
N ARG A 75 -6.89 10.14 -47.76
CA ARG A 75 -5.49 10.53 -48.07
C ARG A 75 -5.07 11.75 -47.26
N ARG A 76 -5.89 12.82 -47.18
CA ARG A 76 -5.56 14.04 -46.42
C ARG A 76 -5.38 13.77 -44.94
N VAL A 77 -6.37 13.15 -44.31
CA VAL A 77 -6.28 12.85 -42.85
C VAL A 77 -5.19 11.85 -42.55
N GLY A 78 -5.03 10.83 -43.43
CA GLY A 78 -3.95 9.85 -43.30
C GLY A 78 -2.55 10.49 -43.39
N ALA A 79 -2.34 11.41 -44.35
CA ALA A 79 -1.10 12.16 -44.48
C ALA A 79 -0.85 13.07 -43.29
N ALA A 80 -1.85 13.80 -42.78
CA ALA A 80 -1.75 14.65 -41.63
C ALA A 80 -1.38 13.84 -40.34
N ARG A 81 -2.04 12.69 -40.12
CA ARG A 81 -1.69 11.79 -39.00
C ARG A 81 -0.30 11.20 -39.17
N GLY A 82 0.14 10.91 -40.38
CA GLY A 82 1.50 10.46 -40.67
C GLY A 82 2.54 11.51 -40.27
N GLN A 83 2.36 12.76 -40.68
CA GLN A 83 3.23 13.88 -40.36
C GLN A 83 3.29 14.14 -38.82
N LEU A 84 2.14 14.10 -38.14
CA LEU A 84 2.09 14.25 -36.69
C LEU A 84 2.85 13.14 -35.95
N ARG A 85 2.68 11.89 -36.39
CA ARG A 85 3.41 10.76 -35.80
C ARG A 85 4.92 10.82 -36.02
N GLU A 86 5.34 11.31 -37.18
CA GLU A 86 6.74 11.52 -37.47
C GLU A 86 7.32 12.63 -36.57
N ALA A 87 6.64 13.78 -36.48
CA ALA A 87 7.05 14.87 -35.61
C ALA A 87 7.12 14.46 -34.13
N LEU A 88 6.13 13.70 -33.65
CA LEU A 88 6.14 13.16 -32.28
C LEU A 88 7.33 12.25 -32.04
N ARG A 89 7.67 11.38 -32.99
CA ARG A 89 8.82 10.47 -32.90
C ARG A 89 10.15 11.21 -32.87
N ASP A 90 10.28 12.17 -33.78
CA ASP A 90 11.52 12.94 -33.90
C ASP A 90 11.73 13.80 -32.64
N ARG A 91 10.67 14.49 -32.17
CA ARG A 91 10.76 15.28 -30.94
C ARG A 91 11.06 14.41 -29.71
N GLN A 92 10.45 13.23 -29.62
CA GLN A 92 10.76 12.27 -28.55
C GLN A 92 12.22 11.88 -28.56
N LYS A 93 12.77 11.55 -29.73
CA LYS A 93 14.20 11.19 -29.88
C LYS A 93 15.12 12.33 -29.46
N ASP A 94 14.77 13.57 -29.83
CA ASP A 94 15.56 14.75 -29.46
C ASP A 94 15.54 14.98 -27.95
N LEU A 95 14.37 14.91 -27.32
CA LEU A 95 14.21 15.08 -25.87
C LEU A 95 14.87 13.95 -25.07
N GLU A 96 14.82 12.71 -25.58
CA GLU A 96 15.54 11.58 -24.97
C GLU A 96 17.08 11.81 -25.06
N ALA A 97 17.56 12.22 -26.21
CA ALA A 97 18.98 12.53 -26.39
C ALA A 97 19.45 13.71 -25.53
N GLU A 98 18.59 14.70 -25.33
CA GLU A 98 18.88 15.83 -24.45
C GLU A 98 18.88 15.43 -22.99
N ARG A 99 17.89 14.67 -22.54
CA ARG A 99 17.86 14.08 -21.20
C ARG A 99 19.09 13.24 -20.94
N ASP A 100 19.45 12.36 -21.86
CA ASP A 100 20.60 11.47 -21.70
C ASP A 100 21.93 12.25 -21.62
N ARG A 101 22.08 13.31 -22.41
CA ARG A 101 23.23 14.23 -22.27
C ARG A 101 23.25 14.91 -20.91
N GLN A 102 22.08 15.34 -20.41
CA GLN A 102 21.99 16.01 -19.12
C GLN A 102 22.29 15.03 -17.98
N VAL A 103 21.78 13.80 -18.05
CA VAL A 103 22.06 12.72 -17.09
C VAL A 103 23.56 12.42 -17.02
N LEU A 104 24.23 12.31 -18.17
CA LEU A 104 25.69 12.11 -18.21
C LEU A 104 26.51 13.20 -17.54
N VAL A 105 25.97 14.41 -17.47
CA VAL A 105 26.63 15.54 -16.77
C VAL A 105 26.24 15.59 -15.29
N THR A 106 24.96 15.45 -14.99
CA THR A 106 24.44 15.61 -13.61
C THR A 106 24.71 14.41 -12.72
N GLU A 107 24.80 13.22 -13.32
CA GLU A 107 25.09 11.97 -12.62
C GLU A 107 26.55 11.50 -12.80
N ALA A 108 27.41 12.40 -13.33
CA ALA A 108 28.83 12.10 -13.44
C ALA A 108 29.43 11.91 -12.05
N VAL A 109 30.07 10.75 -11.84
CA VAL A 109 30.77 10.43 -10.60
C VAL A 109 32.27 10.37 -10.85
N ASP A 110 33.05 10.92 -9.92
CA ASP A 110 34.51 10.80 -9.97
C ASP A 110 34.93 9.38 -9.56
N VAL A 111 35.25 8.56 -10.55
CA VAL A 111 35.70 7.18 -10.36
C VAL A 111 37.12 7.08 -9.76
N THR A 112 37.84 8.20 -9.62
CA THR A 112 39.17 8.22 -9.00
C THR A 112 39.09 8.33 -7.48
N LEU A 113 37.92 8.67 -6.94
CA LEU A 113 37.71 8.69 -5.50
C LEU A 113 37.81 7.26 -4.95
N PRO A 114 38.55 7.07 -3.84
CA PRO A 114 38.69 5.74 -3.27
C PRO A 114 37.32 5.15 -2.86
N GLY A 115 36.89 4.11 -3.58
CA GLY A 115 35.65 3.39 -3.29
C GLY A 115 35.73 2.43 -2.10
N GLY A 116 36.92 2.29 -1.50
CA GLY A 116 37.18 1.41 -0.38
C GLY A 116 36.61 1.96 0.93
N ARG A 117 35.31 2.02 1.05
CA ARG A 117 34.68 2.27 2.33
C ARG A 117 34.55 0.92 3.05
N THR A 118 35.05 0.88 4.29
CA THR A 118 34.68 -0.17 5.21
C THR A 118 33.15 -0.22 5.24
N LEU A 119 32.60 -1.36 4.87
CA LEU A 119 31.16 -1.54 4.86
C LEU A 119 30.70 -1.48 6.32
N ALA A 120 30.15 -0.34 6.74
CA ALA A 120 29.46 -0.28 8.02
C ALA A 120 28.26 -1.21 7.95
N GLY A 121 28.06 -2.02 8.98
CA GLY A 121 26.85 -2.81 9.15
C GLY A 121 25.63 -1.90 9.23
N ALA A 122 24.47 -2.47 8.97
CA ALA A 122 23.18 -1.81 9.22
C ALA A 122 22.24 -2.84 9.86
N ARG A 123 21.44 -2.41 10.81
CA ARG A 123 20.34 -3.23 11.32
C ARG A 123 19.25 -3.26 10.25
N HIS A 124 18.55 -4.39 10.16
CA HIS A 124 17.39 -4.46 9.29
C HIS A 124 16.29 -3.50 9.80
N PRO A 125 15.70 -2.64 8.95
CA PRO A 125 14.76 -1.60 9.40
C PRO A 125 13.53 -2.17 10.12
N VAL A 126 13.03 -3.34 9.72
CA VAL A 126 11.93 -4.04 10.43
C VAL A 126 12.32 -4.37 11.87
N THR A 127 13.55 -4.85 12.09
CA THR A 127 14.04 -5.16 13.45
C THR A 127 14.18 -3.90 14.29
N THR A 128 14.76 -2.84 13.73
CA THR A 128 14.91 -1.56 14.43
C THR A 128 13.56 -0.97 14.81
N LEU A 129 12.58 -1.05 13.87
CA LEU A 129 11.23 -0.57 14.13
C LEU A 129 10.50 -1.44 15.16
N ALA A 130 10.68 -2.77 15.13
CA ALA A 130 10.10 -3.68 16.13
C ALA A 130 10.58 -3.34 17.55
N ASP A 131 11.88 -3.08 17.70
CA ASP A 131 12.44 -2.65 18.98
C ASP A 131 11.85 -1.31 19.43
N ARG A 132 11.83 -0.32 18.54
CA ARG A 132 11.26 1.00 18.84
C ARG A 132 9.78 0.94 19.24
N LEU A 133 8.99 0.13 18.53
CA LEU A 133 7.58 -0.10 18.86
C LEU A 133 7.45 -0.75 20.26
N SER A 134 8.30 -1.74 20.54
CA SER A 134 8.33 -2.41 21.84
C SER A 134 8.72 -1.44 22.96
N ASP A 135 9.73 -0.60 22.75
CA ASP A 135 10.20 0.39 23.73
C ASP A 135 9.10 1.38 24.13
N VAL A 136 8.25 1.79 23.19
CA VAL A 136 7.08 2.65 23.49
C VAL A 136 6.17 1.98 24.52
N PHE A 137 5.85 0.70 24.32
CA PHE A 137 4.99 -0.03 25.25
C PHE A 137 5.69 -0.38 26.56
N VAL A 138 6.98 -0.70 26.51
CA VAL A 138 7.79 -0.90 27.74
C VAL A 138 7.79 0.38 28.59
N ALA A 139 7.90 1.56 27.96
CA ALA A 139 7.79 2.84 28.67
C ALA A 139 6.40 3.07 29.32
N MET A 140 5.36 2.40 28.82
CA MET A 140 4.01 2.40 29.42
C MET A 140 3.80 1.30 30.46
N GLY A 141 4.84 0.48 30.76
CA GLY A 141 4.78 -0.59 31.76
C GLY A 141 4.45 -1.98 31.21
N TYR A 142 4.49 -2.18 29.90
CA TYR A 142 4.31 -3.51 29.31
C TYR A 142 5.63 -4.28 29.33
N GLU A 143 5.54 -5.60 29.42
CA GLU A 143 6.66 -6.53 29.25
C GLU A 143 6.67 -7.10 27.83
N VAL A 144 7.87 -7.29 27.28
CA VAL A 144 8.01 -8.00 26.00
C VAL A 144 7.89 -9.50 26.23
N ALA A 145 6.99 -10.14 25.50
CA ALA A 145 6.75 -11.57 25.54
C ALA A 145 7.02 -12.20 24.18
N GLU A 146 7.69 -13.35 24.18
CA GLU A 146 8.00 -14.11 22.98
C GLU A 146 7.34 -15.49 23.03
N GLY A 147 7.16 -16.10 21.85
CA GLY A 147 6.63 -17.44 21.72
C GLY A 147 7.04 -18.09 20.39
N PRO A 148 6.76 -19.40 20.24
CA PRO A 148 7.17 -20.16 19.08
C PRO A 148 6.44 -19.72 17.80
N GLU A 149 7.11 -19.80 16.66
CA GLU A 149 6.51 -19.54 15.34
C GLU A 149 5.67 -20.73 14.84
N ALA A 150 6.13 -21.95 15.12
CA ALA A 150 5.34 -23.16 14.93
C ALA A 150 4.50 -23.41 16.18
N GLU A 151 3.17 -23.33 16.05
CA GLU A 151 2.28 -23.28 17.19
C GLU A 151 1.19 -24.37 17.09
N ALA A 152 0.72 -24.86 18.21
CA ALA A 152 -0.43 -25.77 18.21
C ALA A 152 -1.71 -25.02 17.80
N GLU A 153 -2.56 -25.69 17.03
CA GLU A 153 -3.85 -25.13 16.55
C GLU A 153 -4.69 -24.55 17.68
N TRP A 154 -4.66 -25.18 18.87
CA TRP A 154 -5.39 -24.70 20.04
C TRP A 154 -5.02 -23.26 20.42
N TYR A 155 -3.72 -22.94 20.48
CA TYR A 155 -3.27 -21.58 20.82
C TYR A 155 -3.58 -20.57 19.71
N ASN A 156 -3.49 -21.03 18.46
CA ASN A 156 -3.67 -20.14 17.30
C ASN A 156 -5.15 -19.87 16.99
N PHE A 157 -6.06 -20.76 17.44
CA PHE A 157 -7.47 -20.68 17.08
C PHE A 157 -8.43 -20.91 18.27
N ASP A 158 -8.43 -22.09 18.88
CA ASP A 158 -9.49 -22.48 19.83
C ASP A 158 -9.53 -21.58 21.06
N ALA A 159 -8.37 -21.32 21.67
CA ALA A 159 -8.23 -20.43 22.82
C ALA A 159 -8.58 -18.97 22.48
N LEU A 160 -8.52 -18.58 21.21
CA LEU A 160 -8.89 -17.28 20.69
C LEU A 160 -10.34 -17.19 20.21
N ASN A 161 -11.17 -18.16 20.60
CA ASN A 161 -12.59 -18.21 20.22
C ASN A 161 -12.82 -18.24 18.70
N ILE A 162 -11.86 -18.74 17.91
CA ILE A 162 -12.00 -18.95 16.47
C ILE A 162 -12.59 -20.34 16.24
N PRO A 163 -13.85 -20.47 15.79
CA PRO A 163 -14.50 -21.77 15.65
C PRO A 163 -13.92 -22.60 14.50
N PRO A 164 -14.15 -23.95 14.49
CA PRO A 164 -13.58 -24.83 13.47
C PRO A 164 -13.98 -24.53 12.02
N ASP A 165 -15.14 -23.93 11.83
CA ASP A 165 -15.72 -23.54 10.53
C ASP A 165 -15.36 -22.11 10.10
N HIS A 166 -14.49 -21.44 10.85
CA HIS A 166 -14.08 -20.07 10.52
C HIS A 166 -13.13 -20.08 9.30
N PRO A 167 -13.32 -19.19 8.29
CA PRO A 167 -12.48 -19.14 7.09
C PRO A 167 -10.97 -19.04 7.36
N ALA A 168 -10.55 -18.36 8.41
CA ALA A 168 -9.13 -18.25 8.79
C ALA A 168 -8.46 -19.61 9.10
N ARG A 169 -9.23 -20.69 9.30
CA ARG A 169 -8.69 -22.05 9.47
C ARG A 169 -8.56 -22.83 8.16
N GLU A 170 -8.92 -22.22 7.04
CA GLU A 170 -8.78 -22.87 5.74
C GLU A 170 -7.31 -22.92 5.29
N MET A 171 -6.95 -23.94 4.52
CA MET A 171 -5.59 -24.13 4.01
C MET A 171 -5.14 -23.02 3.06
N GLN A 172 -6.07 -22.25 2.51
CA GLN A 172 -5.77 -21.09 1.67
C GLN A 172 -5.26 -19.88 2.46
N ASP A 173 -5.51 -19.84 3.78
CA ASP A 173 -5.09 -18.71 4.63
C ASP A 173 -4.04 -19.11 5.66
N THR A 174 -4.02 -20.40 6.07
CA THR A 174 -3.15 -20.91 7.12
C THR A 174 -2.18 -21.97 6.60
N ILE A 175 -0.90 -21.84 6.97
CA ILE A 175 0.14 -22.84 6.64
C ILE A 175 0.17 -23.88 7.75
N PHE A 176 -0.34 -25.08 7.45
CA PHE A 176 -0.32 -26.23 8.34
C PHE A 176 1.01 -26.99 8.23
N ILE A 177 1.52 -27.47 9.36
CA ILE A 177 2.71 -28.30 9.40
C ILE A 177 2.26 -29.74 9.25
N GLU A 178 2.82 -30.46 8.28
CA GLU A 178 2.57 -31.84 8.05
C GLU A 178 3.28 -32.71 9.13
N GLY A 179 2.56 -33.68 9.65
CA GLY A 179 3.11 -34.67 10.57
C GLY A 179 3.81 -35.80 9.84
N LYS A 180 4.22 -36.81 10.57
CA LYS A 180 4.80 -38.04 9.99
C LYS A 180 3.76 -38.74 9.11
N ASP A 181 4.21 -39.25 7.97
CA ASP A 181 3.41 -40.02 7.01
C ASP A 181 2.20 -39.27 6.42
N GLY A 182 2.30 -37.93 6.30
CA GLY A 182 1.23 -37.12 5.72
C GLY A 182 0.04 -36.88 6.64
N ALA A 183 0.13 -37.26 7.92
CA ALA A 183 -0.92 -36.99 8.90
C ALA A 183 -0.93 -35.52 9.33
N LYS A 184 -2.08 -35.02 9.79
CA LYS A 184 -2.17 -33.71 10.43
C LYS A 184 -1.35 -33.71 11.73
N SER A 185 -0.43 -32.75 11.88
CA SER A 185 0.38 -32.62 13.09
C SER A 185 -0.34 -31.92 14.25
N GLY A 186 -1.45 -31.20 13.98
CA GLY A 186 -2.08 -30.28 14.92
C GLY A 186 -1.27 -28.99 15.16
N MET A 187 -0.31 -28.74 14.27
CA MET A 187 0.58 -27.57 14.32
C MET A 187 0.41 -26.70 13.07
N VAL A 188 0.57 -25.40 13.26
CA VAL A 188 0.54 -24.40 12.19
C VAL A 188 1.73 -23.45 12.32
N LEU A 189 2.10 -22.78 11.25
CA LEU A 189 2.83 -21.55 11.38
C LEU A 189 1.84 -20.47 11.83
N ARG A 190 2.13 -19.81 12.95
CA ARG A 190 1.20 -18.84 13.57
C ARG A 190 0.80 -17.75 12.59
N THR A 191 -0.50 -17.49 12.47
CA THR A 191 -1.08 -16.48 11.56
C THR A 191 -1.09 -15.07 12.14
N HIS A 192 -0.83 -14.95 13.43
CA HIS A 192 -0.74 -13.72 14.24
C HIS A 192 0.10 -14.00 15.49
N THR A 193 0.45 -12.98 16.25
CA THR A 193 1.23 -13.15 17.50
C THR A 193 0.32 -13.39 18.72
N SER A 194 -1.00 -13.43 18.56
CA SER A 194 -1.97 -13.68 19.65
C SER A 194 -1.76 -14.98 20.45
N PRO A 195 -1.20 -16.10 19.90
CA PRO A 195 -0.83 -17.25 20.73
C PRO A 195 0.08 -16.91 21.91
N VAL A 196 0.95 -15.89 21.76
CA VAL A 196 1.81 -15.43 22.86
C VAL A 196 0.98 -14.80 23.98
N GLN A 197 -0.12 -14.12 23.62
CA GLN A 197 -1.07 -13.57 24.61
C GLN A 197 -1.71 -14.69 25.43
N ILE A 198 -2.18 -15.77 24.78
CA ILE A 198 -2.72 -16.95 25.45
C ILE A 198 -1.69 -17.59 26.37
N ARG A 199 -0.46 -17.79 25.88
CA ARG A 199 0.65 -18.32 26.69
C ARG A 199 0.93 -17.45 27.90
N SER A 200 0.92 -16.14 27.73
CA SER A 200 1.14 -15.19 28.81
C SER A 200 0.03 -15.26 29.88
N MET A 201 -1.22 -15.29 29.47
CA MET A 201 -2.37 -15.45 30.38
C MET A 201 -2.34 -16.77 31.16
N LEU A 202 -1.85 -17.85 30.55
CA LEU A 202 -1.76 -19.17 31.20
C LEU A 202 -0.57 -19.30 32.16
N SER A 203 0.50 -18.52 32.00
CA SER A 203 1.76 -18.72 32.71
C SER A 203 2.18 -17.61 33.64
N ARG A 204 1.55 -16.44 33.55
CA ARG A 204 1.93 -15.27 34.33
C ARG A 204 0.82 -14.83 35.30
N PRO A 205 1.16 -14.20 36.42
CA PRO A 205 0.18 -13.65 37.33
C PRO A 205 -0.51 -12.42 36.73
N LEU A 206 -1.70 -12.11 37.23
CA LEU A 206 -2.40 -10.86 36.99
C LEU A 206 -2.03 -9.81 38.06
N PRO A 207 -2.02 -8.51 37.72
CA PRO A 207 -2.33 -7.92 36.40
C PRO A 207 -1.25 -8.21 35.35
N LEU A 208 -1.67 -8.27 34.07
CA LEU A 208 -0.82 -8.64 32.95
C LEU A 208 -0.83 -7.55 31.89
N TYR A 209 0.35 -7.04 31.52
CA TYR A 209 0.56 -6.09 30.43
C TYR A 209 1.72 -6.59 29.58
N VAL A 210 1.47 -7.09 28.39
CA VAL A 210 2.49 -7.65 27.52
C VAL A 210 2.37 -7.14 26.09
N VAL A 211 3.51 -7.02 25.41
CA VAL A 211 3.59 -6.88 23.95
C VAL A 211 4.38 -8.04 23.36
N SER A 212 3.94 -8.49 22.22
CA SER A 212 4.52 -9.64 21.53
C SER A 212 4.87 -9.30 20.10
N PRO A 213 6.10 -8.79 19.85
CA PRO A 213 6.62 -8.66 18.48
C PRO A 213 6.99 -10.04 17.95
N GLY A 214 6.78 -10.26 16.66
CA GLY A 214 7.19 -11.52 16.06
C GLY A 214 6.74 -11.72 14.62
N ARG A 215 7.32 -12.73 13.99
CA ARG A 215 6.96 -13.16 12.65
C ARG A 215 5.63 -13.92 12.66
N THR A 216 4.87 -13.70 11.60
CA THR A 216 3.58 -14.34 11.33
C THR A 216 3.55 -14.82 9.88
N TYR A 217 2.69 -15.79 9.60
CA TYR A 217 2.69 -16.51 8.33
C TYR A 217 1.27 -16.67 7.82
N ARG A 218 1.05 -16.33 6.55
CA ARG A 218 -0.21 -16.54 5.85
C ARG A 218 0.06 -17.05 4.45
N HIS A 219 -0.90 -17.73 3.87
CA HIS A 219 -0.77 -18.24 2.50
C HIS A 219 -1.05 -17.16 1.45
N ASP A 220 -0.48 -15.97 1.66
CA ASP A 220 -0.61 -14.83 0.75
C ASP A 220 0.45 -14.90 -0.36
N PRO A 221 0.13 -14.47 -1.59
CA PRO A 221 1.14 -14.28 -2.62
C PRO A 221 2.09 -13.13 -2.25
N LEU A 222 3.36 -13.25 -2.66
CA LEU A 222 4.30 -12.14 -2.52
C LEU A 222 4.02 -11.09 -3.60
N ASP A 223 3.46 -9.95 -3.20
CA ASP A 223 3.21 -8.80 -4.08
C ASP A 223 3.68 -7.48 -3.43
N ALA A 224 3.28 -6.33 -3.99
CA ALA A 224 3.66 -5.01 -3.47
C ALA A 224 3.11 -4.72 -2.05
N THR A 225 2.06 -5.41 -1.62
CA THR A 225 1.31 -5.15 -0.38
C THR A 225 1.20 -6.34 0.55
N HIS A 226 1.50 -7.55 0.08
CA HIS A 226 1.41 -8.81 0.82
C HIS A 226 2.72 -9.58 0.78
N SER A 227 2.96 -10.33 1.85
CA SER A 227 4.05 -11.29 1.96
C SER A 227 3.57 -12.50 2.75
N PRO A 228 3.98 -13.73 2.35
CA PRO A 228 3.64 -14.94 3.11
C PRO A 228 4.24 -14.96 4.51
N MET A 229 5.26 -14.17 4.75
CA MET A 229 5.88 -13.94 6.06
C MET A 229 5.98 -12.42 6.30
N PHE A 230 5.47 -11.96 7.43
CA PHE A 230 5.53 -10.56 7.84
C PHE A 230 5.63 -10.48 9.38
N HIS A 231 5.87 -9.29 9.90
CA HIS A 231 6.01 -9.09 11.33
C HIS A 231 4.81 -8.33 11.89
N GLN A 232 4.36 -8.77 13.05
CA GLN A 232 3.36 -8.08 13.85
C GLN A 232 3.91 -7.75 15.23
N ILE A 233 3.34 -6.75 15.85
CA ILE A 233 3.40 -6.54 17.30
C ILE A 233 1.98 -6.47 17.82
N GLU A 234 1.67 -7.28 18.81
CA GLU A 234 0.39 -7.27 19.50
C GLU A 234 0.57 -6.95 20.96
N GLY A 235 -0.38 -6.20 21.51
CA GLY A 235 -0.41 -5.89 22.93
C GLY A 235 -1.64 -6.48 23.60
N LEU A 236 -1.47 -6.91 24.82
CA LEU A 236 -2.52 -7.40 25.71
C LEU A 236 -2.38 -6.73 27.08
N ALA A 237 -3.48 -6.23 27.59
CA ALA A 237 -3.62 -5.83 29.00
C ALA A 237 -4.79 -6.62 29.62
N VAL A 238 -4.57 -7.20 30.79
CA VAL A 238 -5.61 -7.86 31.60
C VAL A 238 -5.45 -7.42 33.05
N ASP A 239 -6.48 -6.74 33.57
CA ASP A 239 -6.51 -6.20 34.93
C ASP A 239 -7.97 -6.04 35.39
N GLU A 240 -8.17 -5.65 36.65
CA GLU A 240 -9.50 -5.35 37.16
C GLU A 240 -10.00 -4.01 36.59
N GLY A 241 -11.19 -4.02 35.99
CA GLY A 241 -11.88 -2.81 35.57
C GLY A 241 -11.35 -2.08 34.34
N LEU A 242 -10.54 -2.71 33.50
CA LEU A 242 -10.11 -2.14 32.23
C LEU A 242 -11.30 -1.92 31.27
N THR A 243 -11.25 -0.83 30.53
CA THR A 243 -12.32 -0.37 29.66
C THR A 243 -11.81 -0.02 28.24
N MET A 244 -12.76 0.20 27.32
CA MET A 244 -12.44 0.77 26.00
C MET A 244 -11.74 2.14 26.07
N ALA A 245 -11.93 2.89 27.19
CA ALA A 245 -11.25 4.17 27.35
C ALA A 245 -9.74 3.97 27.59
N ASP A 246 -9.37 2.94 28.34
CA ASP A 246 -7.97 2.58 28.59
C ASP A 246 -7.29 2.11 27.30
N LEU A 247 -7.95 1.26 26.51
CA LEU A 247 -7.47 0.87 25.17
C LEU A 247 -7.24 2.10 24.28
N ARG A 248 -8.21 3.02 24.23
CA ARG A 248 -8.08 4.24 23.42
C ARG A 248 -6.95 5.12 23.91
N GLY A 249 -6.76 5.22 25.22
CA GLY A 249 -5.62 5.94 25.82
C GLY A 249 -4.29 5.34 25.43
N ALA A 250 -4.13 4.03 25.53
CA ALA A 250 -2.92 3.31 25.13
C ALA A 250 -2.58 3.50 23.64
N ILE A 251 -3.58 3.38 22.76
CA ILE A 251 -3.39 3.60 21.32
C ILE A 251 -3.04 5.07 21.02
N GLN A 252 -3.67 6.04 21.68
CA GLN A 252 -3.34 7.45 21.46
C GLN A 252 -1.92 7.76 21.92
N ALA A 253 -1.49 7.25 23.09
CA ALA A 253 -0.13 7.40 23.58
C ALA A 253 0.90 6.78 22.61
N PHE A 254 0.59 5.61 22.05
CA PHE A 254 1.39 4.98 21.01
C PHE A 254 1.50 5.87 19.74
N VAL A 255 0.38 6.40 19.25
CA VAL A 255 0.37 7.27 18.06
C VAL A 255 1.20 8.53 18.30
N ASP A 256 1.05 9.14 19.47
CA ASP A 256 1.81 10.35 19.83
C ASP A 256 3.32 10.08 19.90
N ALA A 257 3.72 8.93 20.45
CA ALA A 257 5.13 8.55 20.56
C ALA A 257 5.77 8.21 19.20
N MET A 258 5.02 7.57 18.30
CA MET A 258 5.55 7.08 17.02
C MET A 258 5.47 8.08 15.89
N PHE A 259 4.38 8.84 15.81
CA PHE A 259 4.07 9.69 14.65
C PHE A 259 3.97 11.19 14.99
N GLY A 260 4.14 11.52 16.26
CA GLY A 260 4.12 12.89 16.77
C GLY A 260 2.80 13.30 17.40
N VAL A 261 2.91 14.20 18.37
CA VAL A 261 1.80 14.67 19.19
C VAL A 261 0.75 15.43 18.37
N GLY A 262 -0.52 15.23 18.75
CA GLY A 262 -1.66 15.98 18.22
C GLY A 262 -2.29 15.37 16.97
N LEU A 263 -1.92 14.16 16.57
CA LEU A 263 -2.66 13.37 15.58
C LEU A 263 -3.88 12.74 16.24
N ARG A 264 -5.04 12.92 15.61
CA ARG A 264 -6.28 12.34 16.11
C ARG A 264 -6.39 10.87 15.72
N THR A 265 -6.95 10.06 16.62
CA THR A 265 -7.34 8.68 16.33
C THR A 265 -8.86 8.59 16.20
N ARG A 266 -9.31 7.65 15.36
CA ARG A 266 -10.72 7.28 15.27
C ARG A 266 -10.85 5.76 15.30
N PHE A 267 -11.92 5.29 15.92
CA PHE A 267 -12.28 3.89 15.99
C PHE A 267 -13.49 3.64 15.09
N ARG A 268 -13.45 2.59 14.31
CA ARG A 268 -14.58 2.03 13.57
C ARG A 268 -14.87 0.65 14.12
N THR A 269 -16.13 0.32 14.27
CA THR A 269 -16.52 -1.03 14.66
C THR A 269 -16.13 -2.05 13.61
N ASP A 270 -15.59 -3.16 14.07
CA ASP A 270 -15.26 -4.33 13.26
C ASP A 270 -15.57 -5.59 14.07
N TYR A 271 -15.30 -6.76 13.52
CA TYR A 271 -15.52 -8.04 14.18
C TYR A 271 -14.27 -8.90 14.19
N PHE A 272 -13.86 -9.29 15.41
CA PHE A 272 -12.85 -10.32 15.61
C PHE A 272 -13.37 -11.34 16.64
N PRO A 273 -13.22 -12.66 16.42
CA PRO A 273 -13.75 -13.68 17.33
C PRO A 273 -13.23 -13.57 18.77
N PHE A 274 -12.00 -13.05 18.91
CA PHE A 274 -11.27 -12.98 20.20
C PHE A 274 -11.47 -11.66 20.94
N THR A 275 -12.21 -10.70 20.38
CA THR A 275 -12.52 -9.42 21.03
C THR A 275 -13.99 -9.05 20.89
N GLU A 276 -14.55 -8.38 21.92
CA GLU A 276 -15.94 -7.89 21.96
C GLU A 276 -16.05 -6.75 22.98
N PRO A 277 -16.33 -5.49 22.60
CA PRO A 277 -16.41 -5.01 21.21
C PRO A 277 -15.05 -4.96 20.51
N SER A 278 -15.11 -5.06 19.18
CA SER A 278 -13.93 -4.98 18.31
C SER A 278 -13.95 -3.73 17.43
N GLY A 279 -12.79 -3.31 16.96
CA GLY A 279 -12.71 -2.20 16.03
C GLY A 279 -11.35 -2.02 15.38
N ASP A 280 -11.36 -1.31 14.26
CA ASP A 280 -10.18 -0.80 13.60
C ASP A 280 -9.85 0.60 14.08
N VAL A 281 -8.57 0.85 14.25
CA VAL A 281 -8.05 2.17 14.56
C VAL A 281 -7.42 2.80 13.34
N SER A 282 -7.86 4.02 13.04
CA SER A 282 -7.18 4.88 12.07
C SER A 282 -6.64 6.11 12.77
N MET A 283 -5.43 6.53 12.38
CA MET A 283 -4.88 7.83 12.76
C MET A 283 -5.03 8.86 11.64
N GLU A 284 -5.11 10.13 11.99
CA GLU A 284 -5.02 11.23 11.03
C GLU A 284 -3.69 11.13 10.26
N CYS A 285 -3.73 11.32 8.95
CA CYS A 285 -2.52 11.23 8.15
C CYS A 285 -1.47 12.25 8.61
N HIS A 286 -0.34 11.78 9.12
CA HIS A 286 0.75 12.61 9.63
C HIS A 286 1.41 13.49 8.55
N ILE A 287 1.30 13.10 7.27
CA ILE A 287 1.86 13.85 6.14
C ILE A 287 0.95 15.01 5.75
N CYS A 288 -0.31 14.75 5.35
CA CYS A 288 -1.19 15.81 4.84
C CYS A 288 -2.05 16.47 5.91
N ARG A 289 -2.17 15.87 7.11
CA ARG A 289 -3.00 16.36 8.22
C ARG A 289 -4.39 16.84 7.75
N GLY A 290 -5.01 16.03 6.89
CA GLY A 290 -6.32 16.32 6.31
C GLY A 290 -6.33 17.39 5.20
N ALA A 291 -5.19 17.96 4.81
CA ALA A 291 -5.15 18.95 3.73
C ALA A 291 -5.65 18.41 2.39
N SER A 292 -5.40 17.13 2.09
CA SER A 292 -5.88 16.46 0.88
C SER A 292 -7.41 16.30 0.80
N LEU A 293 -8.14 16.51 1.90
CA LEU A 293 -9.60 16.47 1.94
C LEU A 293 -10.25 17.81 1.58
N LYS A 294 -9.48 18.90 1.57
CA LYS A 294 -9.99 20.24 1.26
C LYS A 294 -10.21 20.37 -0.26
N PRO A 295 -11.24 21.11 -0.69
CA PRO A 295 -11.42 21.44 -2.10
C PRO A 295 -10.13 22.07 -2.68
N GLY A 296 -9.60 21.49 -3.77
CA GLY A 296 -8.34 21.95 -4.38
C GLY A 296 -7.07 21.56 -3.62
N GLY A 297 -7.15 20.71 -2.59
CA GLY A 297 -5.99 20.20 -1.87
C GLY A 297 -5.15 19.23 -2.71
N ASP A 298 -3.83 19.25 -2.51
CA ASP A 298 -2.92 18.34 -3.20
C ASP A 298 -3.18 16.88 -2.85
N PRO A 299 -3.10 15.96 -3.82
CA PRO A 299 -3.25 14.53 -3.57
C PRO A 299 -2.18 14.01 -2.60
N CYS A 300 -2.61 13.26 -1.59
CA CYS A 300 -1.70 12.61 -0.66
C CYS A 300 -1.55 11.12 -1.01
N ARG A 301 -0.36 10.70 -1.37
CA ARG A 301 -0.06 9.30 -1.72
C ARG A 301 -0.15 8.37 -0.51
N VAL A 302 0.23 8.83 0.69
CA VAL A 302 0.28 8.02 1.91
C VAL A 302 -1.12 7.60 2.37
N CYS A 303 -2.06 8.55 2.48
CA CYS A 303 -3.44 8.22 2.85
C CYS A 303 -4.38 8.06 1.64
N ARG A 304 -3.86 8.06 0.41
CA ARG A 304 -4.65 8.03 -0.83
C ARG A 304 -5.74 9.11 -0.85
N SER A 305 -5.40 10.28 -0.35
CA SER A 305 -6.30 11.44 -0.19
C SER A 305 -7.53 11.19 0.70
N GLN A 306 -7.49 10.17 1.57
CA GLN A 306 -8.57 9.89 2.52
C GLN A 306 -8.42 10.64 3.86
N GLY A 307 -7.26 11.24 4.12
CA GLY A 307 -6.94 11.97 5.35
C GLY A 307 -6.69 11.08 6.57
N TRP A 308 -6.94 9.77 6.47
CA TRP A 308 -6.82 8.79 7.54
C TRP A 308 -6.02 7.57 7.08
N ILE A 309 -5.28 6.98 8.00
CA ILE A 309 -4.47 5.78 7.79
C ILE A 309 -4.88 4.78 8.86
N GLU A 310 -5.35 3.61 8.45
CA GLU A 310 -5.61 2.49 9.35
C GLU A 310 -4.28 1.91 9.84
N ILE A 311 -4.15 1.75 11.16
CA ILE A 311 -2.90 1.37 11.83
C ILE A 311 -3.00 0.06 12.60
N ALA A 312 -4.15 -0.26 13.20
CA ALA A 312 -4.29 -1.40 14.09
C ALA A 312 -5.73 -1.93 14.11
N GLY A 313 -5.88 -3.25 14.32
CA GLY A 313 -7.10 -3.84 14.84
C GLY A 313 -7.02 -3.93 16.36
N CYS A 314 -8.13 -3.79 17.07
CA CYS A 314 -8.16 -3.82 18.53
C CYS A 314 -9.54 -4.17 19.09
N GLY A 315 -9.61 -4.40 20.39
CA GLY A 315 -10.89 -4.58 21.09
C GLY A 315 -10.71 -4.99 22.54
N MET A 316 -11.83 -5.09 23.26
CA MET A 316 -11.84 -5.70 24.58
C MET A 316 -11.73 -7.22 24.41
N VAL A 317 -10.95 -7.87 25.23
CA VAL A 317 -10.76 -9.33 25.18
C VAL A 317 -12.11 -10.02 25.41
N ASN A 318 -12.47 -10.92 24.50
CA ASN A 318 -13.71 -11.67 24.63
C ASN A 318 -13.70 -12.50 25.93
N PRO A 319 -14.76 -12.46 26.77
CA PRO A 319 -14.82 -13.24 27.99
C PRO A 319 -14.53 -14.73 27.82
N ARG A 320 -14.87 -15.32 26.67
CA ARG A 320 -14.55 -16.72 26.37
C ARG A 320 -13.05 -16.99 26.28
N VAL A 321 -12.27 -16.01 25.83
CA VAL A 321 -10.79 -16.10 25.78
C VAL A 321 -10.23 -16.08 27.20
N LEU A 322 -10.74 -15.20 28.08
CA LEU A 322 -10.36 -15.17 29.49
C LEU A 322 -10.66 -16.52 30.16
N VAL A 323 -11.87 -17.05 29.97
CA VAL A 323 -12.30 -18.36 30.51
C VAL A 323 -11.40 -19.49 29.99
N ALA A 324 -11.06 -19.51 28.68
CA ALA A 324 -10.16 -20.51 28.11
C ALA A 324 -8.76 -20.47 28.76
N CYS A 325 -8.36 -19.34 29.30
CA CYS A 325 -7.11 -19.17 30.03
C CYS A 325 -7.26 -19.32 31.55
N GLY A 326 -8.46 -19.69 32.06
CA GLY A 326 -8.72 -19.87 33.50
C GLY A 326 -8.85 -18.56 34.29
N ILE A 327 -9.11 -17.44 33.60
CA ILE A 327 -9.30 -16.12 34.19
C ILE A 327 -10.79 -15.85 34.37
N ASP A 328 -11.17 -15.36 35.56
CA ASP A 328 -12.56 -15.01 35.89
C ASP A 328 -12.97 -13.70 35.20
N PRO A 329 -13.90 -13.74 34.20
CA PRO A 329 -14.30 -12.55 33.46
C PRO A 329 -15.23 -11.61 34.24
N ASP A 330 -15.79 -12.07 35.37
CA ASP A 330 -16.58 -11.19 36.27
C ASP A 330 -15.70 -10.29 37.13
N ARG A 331 -14.45 -10.69 37.32
CA ARG A 331 -13.44 -9.93 38.08
C ARG A 331 -12.47 -9.14 37.17
N TYR A 332 -12.02 -9.78 36.10
CA TYR A 332 -11.00 -9.22 35.22
C TYR A 332 -11.58 -8.87 33.85
N SER A 333 -11.14 -7.78 33.31
CA SER A 333 -11.35 -7.40 31.93
C SER A 333 -10.01 -7.20 31.23
N GLY A 334 -10.00 -7.16 29.93
CA GLY A 334 -8.79 -6.92 29.18
C GLY A 334 -9.05 -6.26 27.83
N PHE A 335 -7.99 -5.72 27.26
CA PHE A 335 -8.02 -5.27 25.88
C PHE A 335 -6.79 -5.76 25.12
N ALA A 336 -6.94 -5.89 23.82
CA ALA A 336 -5.86 -6.26 22.93
C ALA A 336 -5.85 -5.38 21.67
N PHE A 337 -4.67 -5.25 21.08
CA PHE A 337 -4.48 -4.57 19.80
C PHE A 337 -3.36 -5.26 19.01
N GLY A 338 -3.39 -5.11 17.69
CA GLY A 338 -2.36 -5.66 16.82
C GLY A 338 -2.08 -4.76 15.62
N LEU A 339 -0.81 -4.63 15.25
CA LEU A 339 -0.38 -3.85 14.10
C LEU A 339 0.76 -4.55 13.33
N GLY A 340 0.81 -4.33 12.02
CA GLY A 340 1.87 -4.83 11.15
C GLY A 340 3.10 -3.92 11.20
N ILE A 341 4.29 -4.51 11.42
CA ILE A 341 5.54 -3.74 11.55
C ILE A 341 5.97 -3.21 10.18
N GLU A 342 5.93 -4.02 9.13
CA GLU A 342 6.23 -3.57 7.77
C GLU A 342 5.27 -2.48 7.30
N ARG A 343 3.97 -2.60 7.63
CA ARG A 343 3.00 -1.55 7.31
C ARG A 343 3.34 -0.24 8.01
N SER A 344 3.76 -0.33 9.27
CA SER A 344 4.22 0.84 10.03
C SER A 344 5.49 1.46 9.40
N LEU A 345 6.41 0.64 8.91
CA LEU A 345 7.61 1.07 8.19
C LEU A 345 7.24 1.79 6.88
N VAL A 346 6.34 1.21 6.09
CA VAL A 346 5.81 1.81 4.86
C VAL A 346 5.18 3.18 5.14
N ILE A 347 4.37 3.27 6.19
CA ILE A 347 3.69 4.52 6.57
C ILE A 347 4.70 5.58 7.02
N ALA A 348 5.65 5.22 7.89
CA ALA A 348 6.60 6.15 8.48
C ALA A 348 7.61 6.70 7.45
N HIS A 349 8.06 5.86 6.51
CA HIS A 349 9.16 6.18 5.59
C HIS A 349 8.73 6.31 4.13
N GLY A 350 7.44 6.14 3.81
CA GLY A 350 6.92 6.32 2.46
C GLY A 350 7.42 5.27 1.47
N LEU A 351 7.70 4.05 1.92
CA LEU A 351 8.08 2.94 1.04
C LEU A 351 6.94 2.62 0.07
N THR A 352 7.31 2.20 -1.13
CA THR A 352 6.34 1.89 -2.19
C THR A 352 5.90 0.43 -2.17
N GLU A 353 6.78 -0.47 -1.71
CA GLU A 353 6.56 -1.92 -1.73
C GLU A 353 7.04 -2.58 -0.44
N ILE A 354 6.26 -3.54 0.05
CA ILE A 354 6.62 -4.34 1.22
C ILE A 354 7.74 -5.35 0.88
N ARG A 355 7.87 -5.73 -0.39
CA ARG A 355 8.89 -6.68 -0.87
C ARG A 355 10.30 -6.24 -0.52
N ASP A 356 10.59 -4.94 -0.60
CA ASP A 356 11.91 -4.39 -0.28
C ASP A 356 12.36 -4.77 1.14
N ALA A 357 11.41 -4.92 2.06
CA ALA A 357 11.67 -5.31 3.45
C ALA A 357 11.92 -6.82 3.65
N VAL A 358 11.63 -7.67 2.67
CA VAL A 358 11.72 -9.15 2.81
C VAL A 358 12.67 -9.82 1.81
N GLU A 359 13.03 -9.16 0.70
CA GLU A 359 13.91 -9.73 -0.34
C GLU A 359 15.39 -9.82 0.08
N GLY A 360 15.79 -9.20 1.17
CA GLY A 360 17.14 -9.33 1.74
C GLY A 360 18.21 -8.51 1.00
N ASP A 361 17.84 -7.51 0.22
CA ASP A 361 18.82 -6.61 -0.41
C ASP A 361 19.50 -5.73 0.66
N VAL A 362 20.80 -5.95 0.82
CA VAL A 362 21.60 -5.21 1.82
C VAL A 362 21.64 -3.69 1.56
N ARG A 363 21.41 -3.26 0.31
CA ARG A 363 21.34 -1.85 -0.04
C ARG A 363 20.13 -1.18 0.62
N PHE A 364 19.01 -1.89 0.72
CA PHE A 364 17.82 -1.45 1.43
C PHE A 364 18.14 -1.19 2.91
N SER A 365 18.67 -2.17 3.63
CA SER A 365 19.03 -2.00 5.05
C SER A 365 20.04 -0.86 5.26
N ARG A 366 21.03 -0.74 4.37
CA ARG A 366 22.06 0.30 4.47
C ARG A 366 21.53 1.71 4.24
N ALA A 367 20.45 1.87 3.48
CA ALA A 367 19.81 3.17 3.28
C ALA A 367 19.21 3.75 4.57
N PHE A 368 18.79 2.87 5.50
CA PHE A 368 18.30 3.27 6.82
C PHE A 368 19.42 3.47 7.86
N GLY A 369 20.62 2.90 7.63
CA GLY A 369 21.70 2.97 8.61
C GLY A 369 21.44 2.14 9.86
N MET A 370 21.76 2.68 11.04
CA MET A 370 21.60 2.01 12.34
C MET A 370 20.34 2.44 13.08
N GLU A 371 19.71 3.53 12.67
CA GLU A 371 18.54 4.14 13.31
C GLU A 371 17.47 4.44 12.24
N ILE A 372 16.22 4.35 12.65
CA ILE A 372 15.04 4.66 11.82
C ILE A 372 14.29 5.85 12.42
#